data_4ed6f6ce7d2c0342833214afc59e72b3
#
_entry.id   4ed6f6ce7d2c0342833214afc59e72b3
#
_cell.length_a   1.000
_cell.length_b   1.000
_cell.length_c   1.000
_cell.angle_alpha   90.00
_cell.angle_beta   90.00
_cell.angle_gamma   90.00
#
_symmetry.space_group_name_H-M   'P 1'
#
loop_
_entity.id
_entity.type
_entity.pdbx_description
1 polymer ?
#
loop_
_entity_poly.entity_id
_entity_poly.type
_entity_poly.pdbx_seq_one_letter_code
_entity_poly.pdbx_strand_id
1 'polypeptide(L)'
;MNLQEDIQRIRQMMGIIVENYYDSKKLYVDMGGVLVKKMGADEGGSGGDTDYIGSELWESIKKYNPIILSATGSKNIENSKKIKTKQVQDHLKPTPKVEFVVFGPDKKIFATTTHDDLVYPNILIDDSETNIKEWESNGGIGLVHKNNQSTLEQLESYLK
;
A
#
# COMPACT_ATOMS: atom_id res chain seq x y z
N MET A 1 -23.30 39.00 12.30
CA MET A 1 -22.83 37.63 12.01
C MET A 1 -23.50 36.69 13.00
N ASN A 2 -24.13 35.65 12.49
CA ASN A 2 -24.92 34.73 13.32
C ASN A 2 -23.99 33.57 13.73
N LEU A 3 -23.76 33.40 15.03
CA LEU A 3 -22.89 32.34 15.58
C LEU A 3 -23.24 30.94 15.06
N GLN A 4 -24.51 30.68 14.77
CA GLN A 4 -24.94 29.39 14.19
C GLN A 4 -24.49 29.21 12.76
N GLU A 5 -24.45 30.25 11.93
CA GLU A 5 -23.93 30.19 10.57
C GLU A 5 -22.43 29.96 10.56
N ASP A 6 -21.69 30.57 11.48
CA ASP A 6 -20.25 30.35 11.62
C ASP A 6 -19.95 28.93 12.09
N ILE A 7 -20.72 28.37 13.02
CA ILE A 7 -20.58 26.96 13.45
C ILE A 7 -20.90 25.99 12.29
N GLN A 8 -21.92 26.28 11.48
CA GLN A 8 -22.21 25.45 10.31
C GLN A 8 -21.11 25.53 9.24
N ARG A 9 -20.54 26.71 8.99
CA ARG A 9 -19.39 26.88 8.08
C ARG A 9 -18.16 26.12 8.59
N ILE A 10 -17.86 26.24 9.88
CA ILE A 10 -16.73 25.50 10.48
C ILE A 10 -16.96 23.99 10.35
N ARG A 11 -18.16 23.49 10.62
CA ARG A 11 -18.48 22.05 10.45
C ARG A 11 -18.37 21.59 9.00
N GLN A 12 -18.82 22.40 8.03
CA GLN A 12 -18.64 22.11 6.62
C GLN A 12 -17.18 22.11 6.21
N MET A 13 -16.40 23.09 6.67
CA MET A 13 -14.95 23.14 6.40
C MET A 13 -14.22 21.95 7.04
N MET A 14 -14.56 21.58 8.29
CA MET A 14 -14.02 20.39 8.94
C MET A 14 -14.44 19.10 8.21
N GLY A 15 -15.67 19.01 7.70
CA GLY A 15 -16.15 17.89 6.89
C GLY A 15 -15.35 17.76 5.59
N ILE A 16 -15.14 18.86 4.88
CA ILE A 16 -14.31 18.91 3.66
C ILE A 16 -12.85 18.53 3.96
N ILE A 17 -12.30 19.03 5.09
CA ILE A 17 -10.94 18.67 5.52
C ILE A 17 -10.85 17.17 5.83
N VAL A 18 -11.86 16.60 6.50
CA VAL A 18 -11.89 15.18 6.83
C VAL A 18 -12.04 14.33 5.55
N GLU A 19 -12.93 14.68 4.64
CA GLU A 19 -13.08 14.00 3.34
C GLU A 19 -11.77 14.06 2.53
N ASN A 20 -11.17 15.24 2.39
CA ASN A 20 -9.90 15.40 1.70
C ASN A 20 -8.76 14.64 2.40
N TYR A 21 -8.80 14.52 3.71
CA TYR A 21 -7.80 13.76 4.47
C TYR A 21 -7.83 12.26 4.14
N TYR A 22 -9.01 11.67 3.99
CA TYR A 22 -9.15 10.26 3.63
C TYR A 22 -8.87 10.01 2.14
N ASP A 23 -9.31 10.88 1.25
CA ASP A 23 -9.05 10.80 -0.19
C ASP A 23 -7.57 11.02 -0.56
N SER A 24 -6.82 11.72 0.29
CA SER A 24 -5.40 12.01 0.05
C SER A 24 -4.47 10.88 0.49
N LYS A 25 -4.91 9.96 1.35
CA LYS A 25 -4.13 8.79 1.76
C LYS A 25 -4.14 7.74 0.67
N LYS A 26 -2.96 7.25 0.32
CA LYS A 26 -2.82 6.12 -0.60
C LYS A 26 -2.54 4.85 0.17
N LEU A 27 -3.15 3.75 -0.27
CA LEU A 27 -2.87 2.41 0.21
C LEU A 27 -1.87 1.74 -0.72
N TYR A 28 -0.72 1.38 -0.18
CA TYR A 28 0.30 0.59 -0.87
C TYR A 28 0.33 -0.83 -0.32
N VAL A 29 0.55 -1.79 -1.20
CA VAL A 29 0.56 -3.21 -0.84
C VAL A 29 1.77 -3.87 -1.48
N ASP A 30 2.59 -4.54 -0.68
CA ASP A 30 3.68 -5.37 -1.21
C ASP A 30 3.11 -6.58 -1.96
N MET A 31 3.88 -7.07 -2.89
CA MET A 31 3.52 -8.24 -3.69
C MET A 31 4.00 -9.52 -3.00
N GLY A 32 5.29 -9.64 -2.77
CA GLY A 32 5.92 -10.84 -2.23
C GLY A 32 5.67 -11.05 -0.74
N GLY A 33 5.07 -12.17 -0.36
CA GLY A 33 4.74 -12.47 1.05
C GLY A 33 3.44 -11.83 1.55
N VAL A 34 2.78 -11.00 0.74
CA VAL A 34 1.47 -10.39 1.02
C VAL A 34 0.42 -10.91 0.05
N LEU A 35 0.58 -10.61 -1.23
CA LEU A 35 -0.32 -11.07 -2.30
C LEU A 35 0.17 -12.32 -3.01
N VAL A 36 1.46 -12.62 -2.91
CA VAL A 36 2.13 -13.77 -3.53
C VAL A 36 2.92 -14.50 -2.47
N LYS A 37 2.83 -15.82 -2.40
CA LYS A 37 3.62 -16.62 -1.48
C LYS A 37 5.11 -16.45 -1.78
N LYS A 38 5.93 -16.14 -0.76
CA LYS A 38 7.39 -16.22 -0.89
C LYS A 38 7.81 -17.67 -1.02
N MET A 39 8.53 -17.99 -2.09
CA MET A 39 9.29 -19.23 -2.15
C MET A 39 10.44 -19.18 -1.12
N GLY A 40 10.67 -20.29 -0.43
CA GLY A 40 11.79 -20.38 0.53
C GLY A 40 13.13 -20.12 -0.15
N ALA A 41 14.11 -19.62 0.61
CA ALA A 41 15.47 -19.35 0.11
C ALA A 41 16.14 -20.61 -0.47
N ASP A 42 15.69 -21.79 -0.07
CA ASP A 42 16.22 -23.10 -0.50
C ASP A 42 15.75 -23.54 -1.90
N GLU A 43 14.78 -22.86 -2.48
CA GLU A 43 14.20 -23.24 -3.76
C GLU A 43 14.72 -22.42 -4.96
N GLY A 44 15.84 -21.72 -4.79
CA GLY A 44 16.54 -21.02 -5.88
C GLY A 44 15.76 -19.89 -6.52
N GLY A 45 14.79 -19.35 -5.81
CA GLY A 45 13.79 -18.43 -6.34
C GLY A 45 14.30 -17.02 -6.63
N SER A 46 14.94 -16.85 -7.76
CA SER A 46 14.99 -15.57 -8.45
C SER A 46 13.68 -15.41 -9.25
N GLY A 47 12.59 -15.08 -8.60
CA GLY A 47 11.42 -14.45 -9.19
C GLY A 47 10.63 -15.23 -10.26
N GLY A 48 10.80 -16.54 -10.36
CA GLY A 48 10.04 -17.37 -11.27
C GLY A 48 8.96 -18.18 -10.53
N ASP A 49 7.81 -18.31 -11.12
CA ASP A 49 6.69 -19.21 -10.77
C ASP A 49 6.34 -19.28 -9.27
N THR A 50 5.95 -18.17 -8.71
CA THR A 50 5.21 -18.17 -7.45
C THR A 50 3.74 -18.36 -7.74
N ASP A 51 3.16 -19.43 -7.21
CA ASP A 51 1.70 -19.60 -7.24
C ASP A 51 1.04 -18.38 -6.61
N TYR A 52 0.24 -17.69 -7.39
CA TYR A 52 -0.43 -16.48 -6.98
C TYR A 52 -1.50 -16.82 -5.93
N ILE A 53 -1.33 -16.33 -4.69
CA ILE A 53 -2.26 -16.54 -3.58
C ILE A 53 -2.89 -15.20 -3.20
N GLY A 54 -3.44 -14.48 -4.15
CA GLY A 54 -3.86 -13.12 -3.88
C GLY A 54 -5.34 -12.89 -3.69
N SER A 55 -6.15 -13.92 -3.60
CA SER A 55 -7.58 -13.72 -3.78
C SER A 55 -8.27 -13.03 -2.60
N GLU A 56 -8.14 -13.52 -1.39
CA GLU A 56 -8.96 -13.04 -0.26
C GLU A 56 -8.60 -11.64 0.20
N LEU A 57 -7.31 -11.36 0.39
CA LEU A 57 -6.88 -10.02 0.80
C LEU A 57 -7.20 -9.00 -0.29
N TRP A 58 -6.89 -9.31 -1.56
CA TRP A 58 -7.19 -8.43 -2.69
C TRP A 58 -8.68 -8.10 -2.79
N GLU A 59 -9.54 -9.12 -2.74
CA GLU A 59 -11.00 -8.92 -2.80
C GLU A 59 -11.51 -7.97 -1.70
N SER A 60 -10.90 -8.01 -0.52
CA SER A 60 -11.26 -7.16 0.60
C SER A 60 -10.75 -5.72 0.49
N ILE A 61 -9.58 -5.52 -0.14
CA ILE A 61 -8.93 -4.20 -0.19
C ILE A 61 -9.08 -3.46 -1.52
N LYS A 62 -9.42 -4.13 -2.61
CA LYS A 62 -9.52 -3.52 -3.96
C LYS A 62 -10.44 -2.30 -4.02
N LYS A 63 -11.46 -2.23 -3.17
CA LYS A 63 -12.35 -1.07 -3.04
C LYS A 63 -11.66 0.23 -2.62
N TYR A 64 -10.47 0.15 -2.04
CA TYR A 64 -9.65 1.29 -1.63
C TYR A 64 -8.63 1.72 -2.69
N ASN A 65 -8.71 1.19 -3.92
CA ASN A 65 -7.77 1.46 -5.02
C ASN A 65 -6.29 1.31 -4.64
N PRO A 66 -5.87 0.16 -4.09
CA PRO A 66 -4.50 -0.01 -3.65
C PRO A 66 -3.52 0.03 -4.81
N ILE A 67 -2.31 0.54 -4.53
CA ILE A 67 -1.17 0.55 -5.44
C ILE A 67 -0.24 -0.59 -5.04
N ILE A 68 0.14 -1.42 -5.97
CA ILE A 68 1.15 -2.45 -5.70
C ILE A 68 2.52 -1.79 -5.67
N LEU A 69 3.27 -1.98 -4.59
CA LEU A 69 4.61 -1.43 -4.40
C LEU A 69 5.60 -2.56 -4.14
N SER A 70 6.37 -2.92 -5.15
CA SER A 70 7.22 -4.10 -5.13
C SER A 70 8.69 -3.78 -5.36
N ALA A 71 9.58 -4.49 -4.65
CA ALA A 71 11.02 -4.42 -4.89
C ALA A 71 11.42 -5.38 -6.03
N THR A 72 12.32 -4.90 -6.91
CA THR A 72 12.83 -5.71 -8.04
C THR A 72 14.09 -6.47 -7.70
N GLY A 73 14.84 -6.01 -6.68
CA GLY A 73 16.24 -6.39 -6.49
C GLY A 73 17.15 -5.70 -7.52
N SER A 74 18.46 -5.83 -7.34
CA SER A 74 19.45 -5.17 -8.22
C SER A 74 19.81 -5.97 -9.48
N LYS A 75 19.42 -7.24 -9.55
CA LYS A 75 19.69 -8.11 -10.71
C LYS A 75 18.48 -8.16 -11.63
N ASN A 76 18.71 -7.99 -12.95
CA ASN A 76 17.66 -8.10 -13.97
C ASN A 76 16.40 -7.26 -13.68
N ILE A 77 16.57 -5.99 -13.31
CA ILE A 77 15.48 -5.09 -12.91
C ILE A 77 14.33 -5.08 -13.94
N GLU A 78 14.64 -4.91 -15.22
CA GLU A 78 13.62 -4.83 -16.28
C GLU A 78 12.85 -6.14 -16.44
N ASN A 79 13.52 -7.29 -16.36
CA ASN A 79 12.86 -8.57 -16.40
C ASN A 79 11.98 -8.81 -15.16
N SER A 80 12.46 -8.43 -13.98
CA SER A 80 11.67 -8.50 -12.74
C SER A 80 10.40 -7.66 -12.82
N LYS A 81 10.50 -6.41 -13.30
CA LYS A 81 9.34 -5.55 -13.54
C LYS A 81 8.35 -6.19 -14.50
N LYS A 82 8.83 -6.72 -15.63
CA LYS A 82 7.98 -7.35 -16.65
C LYS A 82 7.21 -8.53 -16.08
N ILE A 83 7.88 -9.44 -15.38
CA ILE A 83 7.26 -10.62 -14.76
C ILE A 83 6.19 -10.20 -13.75
N LYS A 84 6.54 -9.32 -12.82
CA LYS A 84 5.64 -8.86 -11.76
C LYS A 84 4.44 -8.09 -12.31
N THR A 85 4.65 -7.22 -13.30
CA THR A 85 3.56 -6.53 -13.98
C THR A 85 2.60 -7.51 -14.63
N LYS A 86 3.13 -8.52 -15.32
CA LYS A 86 2.29 -9.56 -15.94
C LYS A 86 1.49 -10.34 -14.89
N GLN A 87 2.10 -10.74 -13.78
CA GLN A 87 1.40 -11.42 -12.68
C GLN A 87 0.24 -10.57 -12.14
N VAL A 88 0.46 -9.27 -11.93
CA VAL A 88 -0.59 -8.35 -11.49
C VAL A 88 -1.71 -8.25 -12.52
N GLN A 89 -1.38 -8.09 -13.79
CA GLN A 89 -2.36 -8.00 -14.89
C GLN A 89 -3.19 -9.28 -15.04
N ASP A 90 -2.58 -10.43 -14.90
CA ASP A 90 -3.25 -11.72 -15.07
C ASP A 90 -4.19 -12.05 -13.89
N HIS A 91 -3.84 -11.66 -12.69
CA HIS A 91 -4.50 -12.16 -11.48
C HIS A 91 -5.30 -11.10 -10.68
N LEU A 92 -4.93 -9.82 -10.72
CA LEU A 92 -5.65 -8.78 -9.96
C LEU A 92 -6.65 -8.03 -10.83
N LYS A 93 -7.91 -8.04 -10.43
CA LYS A 93 -8.99 -7.30 -11.12
C LYS A 93 -9.81 -6.49 -10.11
N PRO A 94 -10.09 -5.21 -10.37
CA PRO A 94 -9.51 -4.41 -11.47
C PRO A 94 -7.99 -4.34 -11.35
N THR A 95 -7.29 -4.22 -12.47
CA THR A 95 -5.82 -4.19 -12.48
C THR A 95 -5.30 -2.94 -11.79
N PRO A 96 -4.55 -3.06 -10.68
CA PRO A 96 -4.03 -1.91 -9.96
C PRO A 96 -2.83 -1.28 -10.66
N LYS A 97 -2.51 -0.04 -10.26
CA LYS A 97 -1.23 0.57 -10.56
C LYS A 97 -0.10 -0.20 -9.86
N VAL A 98 1.04 -0.34 -10.54
CA VAL A 98 2.24 -0.96 -9.97
C VAL A 98 3.37 0.06 -9.95
N GLU A 99 3.99 0.21 -8.79
CA GLU A 99 5.21 0.99 -8.57
C GLU A 99 6.35 0.05 -8.17
N PHE A 100 7.55 0.38 -8.57
CA PHE A 100 8.73 -0.42 -8.30
C PHE A 100 9.82 0.39 -7.60
N VAL A 101 10.50 -0.27 -6.66
CA VAL A 101 11.76 0.17 -6.06
C VAL A 101 12.81 -0.91 -6.28
N VAL A 102 14.09 -0.58 -6.11
CA VAL A 102 15.16 -1.57 -6.24
C VAL A 102 15.23 -2.45 -4.98
N PHE A 103 15.25 -1.84 -3.82
CA PHE A 103 15.28 -2.53 -2.53
C PHE A 103 14.04 -2.24 -1.69
N GLY A 104 13.64 -3.22 -0.86
CA GLY A 104 12.46 -3.08 0.00
C GLY A 104 12.43 -1.81 0.85
N PRO A 105 13.50 -1.45 1.58
CA PRO A 105 13.54 -0.23 2.38
C PRO A 105 13.38 1.08 1.59
N ASP A 106 13.64 1.08 0.28
CA ASP A 106 13.45 2.26 -0.57
C ASP A 106 11.97 2.62 -0.78
N LYS A 107 11.05 1.72 -0.42
CA LYS A 107 9.61 1.99 -0.42
C LYS A 107 9.23 3.23 0.36
N LYS A 108 10.04 3.62 1.34
CA LYS A 108 9.86 4.82 2.17
C LYS A 108 9.67 6.12 1.41
N ILE A 109 10.15 6.22 0.17
CA ILE A 109 9.95 7.40 -0.68
C ILE A 109 8.47 7.68 -1.00
N PHE A 110 7.62 6.66 -0.85
CA PHE A 110 6.17 6.76 -1.02
C PHE A 110 5.40 6.87 0.30
N ALA A 111 6.10 7.01 1.45
CA ALA A 111 5.47 6.99 2.77
C ALA A 111 4.48 8.13 3.02
N THR A 112 4.65 9.24 2.31
CA THR A 112 3.76 10.40 2.41
C THR A 112 3.33 10.91 1.05
N THR A 113 2.19 11.61 1.02
CA THR A 113 1.74 12.39 -0.13
C THR A 113 1.54 13.83 0.31
N THR A 114 2.02 14.78 -0.49
CA THR A 114 1.77 16.22 -0.27
C THR A 114 0.66 16.68 -1.20
N HIS A 115 -0.34 17.33 -0.63
CA HIS A 115 -1.43 17.96 -1.36
C HIS A 115 -1.82 19.26 -0.66
N ASP A 116 -1.91 20.37 -1.42
CA ASP A 116 -2.21 21.71 -0.89
C ASP A 116 -1.35 22.11 0.33
N ASP A 117 -0.03 21.90 0.20
CA ASP A 117 0.99 22.14 1.25
C ASP A 117 0.82 21.32 2.54
N LEU A 118 -0.11 20.39 2.57
CA LEU A 118 -0.30 19.45 3.66
C LEU A 118 0.34 18.09 3.33
N VAL A 119 0.96 17.48 4.33
CA VAL A 119 1.58 16.16 4.24
C VAL A 119 0.65 15.11 4.84
N TYR A 120 0.28 14.12 4.05
CA TYR A 120 -0.60 13.02 4.44
C TYR A 120 0.18 11.71 4.52
N PRO A 121 0.04 10.93 5.62
CA PRO A 121 0.65 9.62 5.72
C PRO A 121 -0.04 8.64 4.77
N ASN A 122 0.74 7.92 3.98
CA ASN A 122 0.25 6.79 3.22
C ASN A 122 0.33 5.50 4.05
N ILE A 123 -0.46 4.51 3.69
CA ILE A 123 -0.50 3.21 4.37
C ILE A 123 0.28 2.19 3.53
N LEU A 124 1.13 1.39 4.16
CA LEU A 124 1.82 0.26 3.54
C LEU A 124 1.45 -1.04 4.25
N ILE A 125 1.03 -2.04 3.48
CA ILE A 125 0.93 -3.44 3.90
C ILE A 125 2.14 -4.18 3.36
N ASP A 126 3.01 -4.71 4.22
CA ASP A 126 4.24 -5.42 3.86
C ASP A 126 4.52 -6.52 4.91
N ASP A 127 5.07 -7.65 4.51
CA ASP A 127 5.44 -8.72 5.43
C ASP A 127 6.81 -8.49 6.11
N SER A 128 7.58 -7.54 5.60
CA SER A 128 8.90 -7.18 6.12
C SER A 128 8.82 -6.09 7.19
N GLU A 129 9.14 -6.44 8.44
CA GLU A 129 9.23 -5.47 9.53
C GLU A 129 10.27 -4.37 9.25
N THR A 130 11.34 -4.67 8.53
CA THR A 130 12.35 -3.68 8.15
C THR A 130 11.76 -2.64 7.20
N ASN A 131 11.00 -3.06 6.19
CA ASN A 131 10.35 -2.14 5.26
C ASN A 131 9.33 -1.26 6.01
N ILE A 132 8.56 -1.85 6.92
CA ILE A 132 7.58 -1.13 7.74
C ILE A 132 8.26 -0.09 8.64
N LYS A 133 9.35 -0.42 9.32
CA LYS A 133 10.11 0.53 10.16
C LYS A 133 10.64 1.71 9.35
N GLU A 134 11.20 1.45 8.17
CA GLU A 134 11.67 2.52 7.27
C GLU A 134 10.51 3.39 6.77
N TRP A 135 9.37 2.79 6.46
CA TRP A 135 8.17 3.51 6.06
C TRP A 135 7.65 4.43 7.16
N GLU A 136 7.51 3.94 8.38
CA GLU A 136 7.05 4.70 9.54
C GLU A 136 8.02 5.81 9.92
N SER A 137 9.33 5.56 9.85
CA SER A 137 10.37 6.57 10.08
C SER A 137 10.32 7.73 9.08
N ASN A 138 9.64 7.56 7.95
CA ASN A 138 9.42 8.57 6.93
C ASN A 138 7.97 9.13 6.92
N GLY A 139 7.24 8.93 8.01
CA GLY A 139 5.93 9.54 8.24
C GLY A 139 4.73 8.78 7.71
N GLY A 140 4.92 7.56 7.22
CA GLY A 140 3.83 6.68 6.79
C GLY A 140 3.21 5.86 7.92
N ILE A 141 2.14 5.14 7.60
CA ILE A 141 1.48 4.17 8.48
C ILE A 141 1.82 2.76 7.96
N GLY A 142 2.47 1.94 8.79
CA GLY A 142 2.89 0.60 8.43
C GLY A 142 2.01 -0.48 9.03
N LEU A 143 1.65 -1.48 8.23
CA LEU A 143 0.92 -2.67 8.66
C LEU A 143 1.76 -3.92 8.33
N VAL A 144 2.30 -4.58 9.35
CA VAL A 144 3.03 -5.84 9.16
C VAL A 144 2.04 -6.94 8.84
N HIS A 145 2.12 -7.47 7.61
CA HIS A 145 1.26 -8.55 7.18
C HIS A 145 1.72 -9.90 7.77
N LYS A 146 0.91 -10.47 8.64
CA LYS A 146 1.09 -11.83 9.18
C LYS A 146 0.04 -12.80 8.66
N ASN A 147 -1.19 -12.33 8.52
CA ASN A 147 -2.32 -13.04 7.92
C ASN A 147 -3.39 -12.03 7.48
N ASN A 148 -4.30 -12.46 6.63
CA ASN A 148 -5.33 -11.59 6.07
C ASN A 148 -6.23 -10.95 7.13
N GLN A 149 -6.69 -11.73 8.12
CA GLN A 149 -7.61 -11.24 9.13
C GLN A 149 -6.99 -10.10 9.95
N SER A 150 -5.80 -10.30 10.52
CA SER A 150 -5.16 -9.27 11.34
C SER A 150 -4.82 -8.01 10.55
N THR A 151 -4.46 -8.17 9.26
CA THR A 151 -4.19 -7.06 8.37
C THR A 151 -5.45 -6.24 8.10
N LEU A 152 -6.59 -6.90 7.83
CA LEU A 152 -7.87 -6.23 7.58
C LEU A 152 -8.38 -5.51 8.81
N GLU A 153 -8.29 -6.12 10.00
CA GLU A 153 -8.69 -5.49 11.26
C GLU A 153 -7.89 -4.20 11.53
N GLN A 154 -6.56 -4.24 11.31
CA GLN A 154 -5.72 -3.06 11.44
C GLN A 154 -6.05 -2.00 10.38
N LEU A 155 -6.18 -2.40 9.11
CA LEU A 155 -6.49 -1.48 8.01
C LEU A 155 -7.79 -0.72 8.24
N GLU A 156 -8.83 -1.41 8.69
CA GLU A 156 -10.13 -0.79 8.97
C GLU A 156 -10.05 0.31 10.04
N SER A 157 -9.14 0.20 11.01
CA SER A 157 -8.96 1.22 12.04
C SER A 157 -8.43 2.56 11.48
N TYR A 158 -7.76 2.52 10.33
CA TYR A 158 -7.20 3.71 9.67
C TYR A 158 -8.07 4.29 8.54
N LEU A 159 -9.04 3.51 8.06
CA LEU A 159 -9.88 3.88 6.90
C LEU A 159 -11.34 4.20 7.31
N LYS A 160 -11.64 4.16 8.58
CA LYS A 160 -12.97 4.56 9.13
C LYS A 160 -13.07 6.05 9.36
#